data_2d92d48e8f6ce29b7a356b0fc689ae21
#
_entry.id   2d92d48e8f6ce29b7a356b0fc689ae21
#
_cell.length_a   1.000
_cell.length_b   1.000
_cell.length_c   1.000
_cell.angle_alpha   90.00
_cell.angle_beta   90.00
_cell.angle_gamma   90.00
#
_symmetry.space_group_name_H-M   'P 1'
#
loop_
_entity.id
_entity.type
_entity.pdbx_description
1 polymer ?
#
loop_
_entity_poly.entity_id
_entity_poly.type
_entity_poly.pdbx_seq_one_letter_code
_entity_poly.pdbx_strand_id
1 'polypeptide(L)'
;MNLKKKYGNYELHPQMKITGYENEIWDEKKEIIEELKRAVQEKQKEKKTCILSFDLYPGVRKEEIMELANALQPDRIFDIEDCAKDEETLLREFNDYITDDRVFGIMCHKTIDTWFESEKLETMKKAIETERAEEKDTNGGLIVIVGTATELLAEADVLVYCDLTRWEVQLRYRSGMPNWHSTNYNDPILTKYKRGFFIEWRLADRYKKERYEKFTYLLDTETENAPVLTTGNAFRGALQQLAGQPFRMEPYFDPGVWGGQWMKENFGLDASKENFAWSFDGVPEENSLNLEIGGKVLKVPAQDLVFYAPHELLGERVHGRFGAEFPIRFDLLDTMGGQNLSLQVHPLTEYIYEKFGMPYTQDESYYLLDADEDEETYVYLGLKEGVDKKEMGRELCAAEKGEELFPAEKYVNKIPVKKHDHVLIPAGTVHCSGKNTMVLEISATPYIFTFKLWDWGRLGMDGLPRPIHLDHGMKSIQWNRDTKWVYDNIVGQTRTLEKTENCEVERTGLHSREFIDTIRYTLSGPHTVSMDDTVHVMNLVEGRSARIESMDGSFAPFTVHYAETAIVPAAVGTYRIVPEEGEMIKMLVASVG
;
A
#
# COMPACT_ATOMS: atom_id res chain seq x y z
N MET A 1 19.75 -14.94 22.32
CA MET A 1 19.44 -13.52 22.08
C MET A 1 18.37 -13.09 23.07
N ASN A 2 18.66 -12.19 24.01
CA ASN A 2 17.67 -11.61 24.90
C ASN A 2 17.25 -10.25 24.29
N LEU A 3 16.35 -10.29 23.31
CA LEU A 3 15.74 -9.06 22.80
C LEU A 3 14.96 -8.41 23.95
N LYS A 4 15.41 -7.25 24.39
CA LYS A 4 14.69 -6.48 25.42
C LYS A 4 13.43 -5.89 24.77
N LYS A 5 12.26 -6.41 25.17
CA LYS A 5 10.98 -5.79 24.82
C LYS A 5 11.01 -4.32 25.26
N LYS A 6 10.86 -3.37 24.31
CA LYS A 6 10.97 -1.94 24.62
C LYS A 6 9.73 -1.45 25.36
N TYR A 7 8.67 -1.09 24.68
CA TYR A 7 7.53 -0.44 25.34
C TYR A 7 6.27 -1.31 25.33
N GLY A 8 6.07 -2.14 24.29
CA GLY A 8 4.91 -3.03 24.15
C GLY A 8 3.58 -2.30 24.00
N ASN A 9 3.61 -1.11 23.42
CA ASN A 9 2.46 -0.23 23.23
C ASN A 9 2.17 0.07 21.75
N TYR A 10 2.76 -0.71 20.82
CA TYR A 10 2.44 -0.63 19.40
C TYR A 10 1.01 -1.09 19.15
N GLU A 11 0.21 -0.27 18.49
CA GLU A 11 -1.18 -0.58 18.16
C GLU A 11 -1.28 -1.26 16.80
N LEU A 12 -1.78 -2.51 16.81
CA LEU A 12 -1.90 -3.34 15.62
C LEU A 12 -3.12 -2.99 14.77
N HIS A 13 -4.20 -2.51 15.39
CA HIS A 13 -5.48 -2.23 14.72
C HIS A 13 -5.96 -0.80 15.04
N PRO A 14 -5.21 0.23 14.60
CA PRO A 14 -5.59 1.60 14.86
C PRO A 14 -6.95 1.90 14.24
N GLN A 15 -7.83 2.55 15.00
CA GLN A 15 -9.15 2.98 14.55
C GLN A 15 -9.22 4.50 14.51
N MET A 16 -9.69 5.03 13.40
CA MET A 16 -9.87 6.46 13.20
C MET A 16 -11.33 6.83 13.47
N LYS A 17 -11.56 7.57 14.56
CA LYS A 17 -12.90 7.96 14.96
C LYS A 17 -13.48 9.01 14.03
N ILE A 18 -14.66 8.72 13.47
CA ILE A 18 -15.43 9.59 12.58
C ILE A 18 -16.69 10.05 13.30
N THR A 19 -17.03 11.31 13.18
CA THR A 19 -18.17 11.92 13.86
C THR A 19 -19.19 12.49 12.87
N GLY A 20 -20.45 12.56 13.31
CA GLY A 20 -21.55 13.17 12.55
C GLY A 20 -22.29 12.21 11.62
N TYR A 21 -21.93 10.92 11.62
CA TYR A 21 -22.53 9.88 10.75
C TYR A 21 -22.92 8.62 11.53
N GLU A 22 -23.09 8.71 12.84
CA GLU A 22 -23.27 7.56 13.75
C GLU A 22 -24.47 6.68 13.42
N ASN A 23 -25.46 7.21 12.69
CA ASN A 23 -26.68 6.49 12.29
C ASN A 23 -26.67 6.06 10.80
N GLU A 24 -25.53 6.21 10.11
CA GLU A 24 -25.40 5.93 8.66
C GLU A 24 -24.53 4.70 8.40
N ILE A 25 -24.46 3.76 9.34
CA ILE A 25 -23.68 2.53 9.25
C ILE A 25 -24.43 1.31 9.80
N TRP A 26 -24.36 0.19 9.09
CA TRP A 26 -25.02 -1.08 9.42
C TRP A 26 -24.05 -2.24 9.25
N ASP A 27 -23.96 -3.16 10.23
CA ASP A 27 -23.08 -4.33 10.26
C ASP A 27 -23.83 -5.67 10.41
N GLU A 28 -25.17 -5.63 10.51
CA GLU A 28 -26.00 -6.81 10.51
C GLU A 28 -26.67 -7.01 9.14
N LYS A 29 -26.52 -8.20 8.53
CA LYS A 29 -27.11 -8.50 7.19
C LYS A 29 -28.59 -8.10 7.08
N LYS A 30 -29.36 -8.30 8.15
CA LYS A 30 -30.78 -7.95 8.17
C LYS A 30 -31.00 -6.44 8.08
N GLU A 31 -30.25 -5.67 8.83
CA GLU A 31 -30.32 -4.19 8.82
C GLU A 31 -29.89 -3.64 7.45
N ILE A 32 -28.83 -4.21 6.88
CA ILE A 32 -28.34 -3.88 5.53
C ILE A 32 -29.45 -4.08 4.48
N ILE A 33 -30.13 -5.24 4.51
CA ILE A 33 -31.21 -5.54 3.58
C ILE A 33 -32.40 -4.57 3.80
N GLU A 34 -32.76 -4.27 5.05
CA GLU A 34 -33.84 -3.33 5.36
C GLU A 34 -33.51 -1.92 4.87
N GLU A 35 -32.28 -1.45 5.05
CA GLU A 35 -31.82 -0.14 4.56
C GLU A 35 -31.81 -0.07 3.03
N LEU A 36 -31.29 -1.09 2.34
CA LEU A 36 -31.32 -1.13 0.88
C LEU A 36 -32.75 -1.17 0.33
N LYS A 37 -33.67 -1.92 0.98
CA LYS A 37 -35.11 -1.89 0.64
C LYS A 37 -35.72 -0.51 0.83
N ARG A 38 -35.35 0.18 1.92
CA ARG A 38 -35.79 1.56 2.17
C ARG A 38 -35.31 2.50 1.06
N ALA A 39 -34.04 2.41 0.67
CA ALA A 39 -33.47 3.22 -0.41
C ALA A 39 -34.17 2.98 -1.75
N VAL A 40 -34.44 1.72 -2.09
CA VAL A 40 -35.18 1.34 -3.29
C VAL A 40 -36.60 1.93 -3.26
N GLN A 41 -37.33 1.77 -2.15
CA GLN A 41 -38.69 2.32 -2.01
C GLN A 41 -38.72 3.85 -2.13
N GLU A 42 -37.69 4.53 -1.62
CA GLU A 42 -37.58 5.99 -1.77
C GLU A 42 -37.49 6.38 -3.26
N LYS A 43 -36.64 5.69 -4.02
CA LYS A 43 -36.51 5.92 -5.48
C LYS A 43 -37.74 5.56 -6.26
N GLN A 44 -38.45 4.52 -5.85
CA GLN A 44 -39.73 4.12 -6.48
C GLN A 44 -40.87 5.14 -6.30
N LYS A 45 -40.79 6.04 -5.34
CA LYS A 45 -41.76 7.17 -5.25
C LYS A 45 -41.60 8.15 -6.40
N GLU A 46 -40.41 8.25 -6.98
CA GLU A 46 -40.11 9.18 -8.08
C GLU A 46 -40.11 8.49 -9.44
N LYS A 47 -39.73 7.20 -9.47
CA LYS A 47 -39.55 6.40 -10.69
C LYS A 47 -40.32 5.08 -10.58
N LYS A 48 -41.02 4.68 -11.66
CA LYS A 48 -41.79 3.42 -11.70
C LYS A 48 -40.91 2.18 -11.45
N THR A 49 -39.68 2.18 -11.96
CA THR A 49 -38.69 1.08 -11.79
C THR A 49 -37.37 1.64 -11.30
N CYS A 50 -36.89 1.08 -10.20
CA CYS A 50 -35.58 1.42 -9.61
C CYS A 50 -34.52 0.46 -10.13
N ILE A 51 -33.37 0.99 -10.52
CA ILE A 51 -32.15 0.22 -10.81
C ILE A 51 -31.23 0.32 -9.60
N LEU A 52 -30.97 -0.81 -8.92
CA LEU A 52 -29.95 -0.93 -7.90
C LEU A 52 -28.76 -1.70 -8.47
N SER A 53 -27.58 -1.15 -8.35
CA SER A 53 -26.35 -1.82 -8.78
C SER A 53 -25.47 -2.16 -7.60
N PHE A 54 -24.98 -3.42 -7.55
CA PHE A 54 -23.83 -3.82 -6.75
C PHE A 54 -22.61 -3.83 -7.65
N ASP A 55 -21.78 -2.81 -7.54
CA ASP A 55 -20.56 -2.65 -8.34
C ASP A 55 -19.36 -3.16 -7.55
N LEU A 56 -18.73 -4.22 -8.05
CA LEU A 56 -17.74 -5.00 -7.31
C LEU A 56 -16.31 -4.62 -7.68
N TYR A 57 -15.47 -4.42 -6.66
CA TYR A 57 -14.02 -4.41 -6.89
C TYR A 57 -13.52 -5.84 -7.16
N PRO A 58 -12.53 -6.06 -8.06
CA PRO A 58 -11.94 -7.38 -8.29
C PRO A 58 -11.40 -8.01 -7.00
N GLY A 59 -11.89 -9.19 -6.65
CA GLY A 59 -11.60 -9.90 -5.40
C GLY A 59 -12.78 -9.98 -4.43
N VAL A 60 -13.86 -9.22 -4.65
CA VAL A 60 -15.12 -9.39 -3.90
C VAL A 60 -15.73 -10.76 -4.17
N ARG A 61 -16.22 -11.44 -3.12
CA ARG A 61 -16.95 -12.72 -3.24
C ARG A 61 -18.34 -12.46 -3.79
N LYS A 62 -18.50 -12.66 -5.09
CA LYS A 62 -19.77 -12.40 -5.79
C LYS A 62 -20.94 -13.18 -5.22
N GLU A 63 -20.72 -14.39 -4.74
CA GLU A 63 -21.74 -15.24 -4.16
C GLU A 63 -22.42 -14.59 -2.96
N GLU A 64 -21.65 -13.92 -2.09
CA GLU A 64 -22.19 -13.19 -0.93
C GLU A 64 -23.04 -11.99 -1.36
N ILE A 65 -22.64 -11.30 -2.43
CA ILE A 65 -23.39 -10.18 -2.98
C ILE A 65 -24.68 -10.66 -3.66
N MET A 66 -24.63 -11.82 -4.33
CA MET A 66 -25.83 -12.43 -4.92
C MET A 66 -26.85 -12.84 -3.87
N GLU A 67 -26.42 -13.25 -2.66
CA GLU A 67 -27.35 -13.49 -1.53
C GLU A 67 -28.06 -12.20 -1.12
N LEU A 68 -27.35 -11.08 -0.99
CA LEU A 68 -27.94 -9.78 -0.69
C LEU A 68 -28.90 -9.32 -1.81
N ALA A 69 -28.49 -9.46 -3.06
CA ALA A 69 -29.30 -9.11 -4.23
C ALA A 69 -30.63 -9.88 -4.26
N ASN A 70 -30.58 -11.21 -4.03
CA ASN A 70 -31.78 -12.05 -4.00
C ASN A 70 -32.69 -11.73 -2.80
N ALA A 71 -32.12 -11.33 -1.64
CA ALA A 71 -32.92 -10.95 -0.46
C ALA A 71 -33.73 -9.65 -0.66
N LEU A 72 -33.36 -8.83 -1.63
CA LEU A 72 -34.13 -7.66 -2.06
C LEU A 72 -35.37 -8.02 -2.87
N GLN A 73 -35.46 -9.26 -3.36
CA GLN A 73 -36.56 -9.79 -4.20
C GLN A 73 -36.77 -8.96 -5.48
N PRO A 74 -35.73 -8.76 -6.32
CA PRO A 74 -35.88 -8.02 -7.56
C PRO A 74 -36.74 -8.76 -8.59
N ASP A 75 -37.37 -8.01 -9.51
CA ASP A 75 -38.03 -8.58 -10.67
C ASP A 75 -37.02 -9.28 -11.58
N ARG A 76 -35.82 -8.71 -11.73
CA ARG A 76 -34.76 -9.28 -12.53
C ARG A 76 -33.39 -8.89 -12.01
N ILE A 77 -32.45 -9.84 -12.13
CA ILE A 77 -31.02 -9.60 -11.91
C ILE A 77 -30.29 -9.72 -13.24
N PHE A 78 -29.47 -8.73 -13.55
CA PHE A 78 -28.53 -8.73 -14.66
C PHE A 78 -27.11 -8.85 -14.11
N ASP A 79 -26.32 -9.71 -14.70
CA ASP A 79 -24.93 -9.92 -14.34
C ASP A 79 -24.04 -9.40 -15.46
N ILE A 80 -23.31 -8.30 -15.22
CA ILE A 80 -22.43 -7.72 -16.23
C ILE A 80 -21.29 -8.69 -16.62
N GLU A 81 -20.92 -9.60 -15.72
CA GLU A 81 -19.84 -10.56 -15.96
C GLU A 81 -20.18 -11.53 -17.13
N ASP A 82 -21.47 -11.69 -17.46
CA ASP A 82 -21.90 -12.43 -18.65
C ASP A 82 -21.49 -11.73 -19.98
N CYS A 83 -21.16 -10.46 -19.89
CA CYS A 83 -20.66 -9.67 -21.03
C CYS A 83 -19.13 -9.71 -21.13
N ALA A 84 -18.41 -10.29 -20.17
CA ALA A 84 -16.95 -10.36 -20.22
C ALA A 84 -16.47 -11.18 -21.42
N LYS A 85 -15.29 -10.84 -21.92
CA LYS A 85 -14.56 -11.66 -22.87
C LYS A 85 -14.12 -12.95 -22.21
N ASP A 86 -13.97 -14.01 -22.99
CA ASP A 86 -13.42 -15.27 -22.49
C ASP A 86 -11.95 -15.12 -22.07
N GLU A 87 -11.50 -16.02 -21.19
CA GLU A 87 -10.15 -15.98 -20.61
C GLU A 87 -9.05 -15.99 -21.67
N GLU A 88 -9.19 -16.76 -22.76
CA GLU A 88 -8.20 -16.83 -23.84
C GLU A 88 -8.06 -15.48 -24.56
N THR A 89 -9.20 -14.82 -24.82
CA THR A 89 -9.21 -13.49 -25.44
C THR A 89 -8.59 -12.45 -24.51
N LEU A 90 -8.90 -12.46 -23.20
CA LEU A 90 -8.30 -11.58 -22.22
C LEU A 90 -6.79 -11.78 -22.11
N LEU A 91 -6.32 -13.03 -22.02
CA LEU A 91 -4.89 -13.33 -21.98
C LEU A 91 -4.17 -12.80 -23.22
N ARG A 92 -4.75 -12.95 -24.40
CA ARG A 92 -4.18 -12.43 -25.65
C ARG A 92 -4.15 -10.90 -25.69
N GLU A 93 -5.20 -10.23 -25.27
CA GLU A 93 -5.31 -8.76 -25.30
C GLU A 93 -4.43 -8.05 -24.27
N PHE A 94 -4.14 -8.70 -23.17
CA PHE A 94 -3.32 -8.17 -22.08
C PHE A 94 -1.92 -8.80 -22.02
N ASN A 95 -1.54 -9.64 -22.99
CA ASN A 95 -0.27 -10.35 -23.03
C ASN A 95 0.95 -9.41 -22.89
N ASP A 96 0.91 -8.27 -23.55
CA ASP A 96 2.01 -7.29 -23.54
C ASP A 96 2.26 -6.70 -22.15
N TYR A 97 1.26 -6.72 -21.26
CA TYR A 97 1.36 -6.23 -19.89
C TYR A 97 1.85 -7.29 -18.90
N ILE A 98 1.61 -8.59 -19.19
CA ILE A 98 1.97 -9.68 -18.28
C ILE A 98 3.46 -9.99 -18.32
N THR A 99 4.13 -9.90 -19.45
CA THR A 99 5.54 -10.24 -19.68
C THR A 99 5.92 -11.69 -19.29
N ASP A 100 7.08 -12.16 -19.68
CA ASP A 100 7.61 -13.48 -19.29
C ASP A 100 8.31 -13.48 -17.93
N ASP A 101 8.52 -12.32 -17.31
CA ASP A 101 9.12 -12.22 -15.98
C ASP A 101 8.18 -12.79 -14.91
N ARG A 102 8.74 -13.50 -13.93
CA ARG A 102 7.95 -14.11 -12.85
C ARG A 102 7.27 -13.08 -11.94
N VAL A 103 7.84 -11.88 -11.80
CA VAL A 103 7.42 -10.86 -10.84
C VAL A 103 6.88 -9.62 -11.53
N PHE A 104 7.57 -9.13 -12.57
CA PHE A 104 7.32 -7.82 -13.15
C PHE A 104 6.44 -7.89 -14.39
N GLY A 105 5.43 -7.02 -14.43
CA GLY A 105 4.60 -6.72 -15.60
C GLY A 105 4.79 -5.28 -16.06
N ILE A 106 4.03 -4.87 -17.04
CA ILE A 106 3.96 -3.49 -17.54
C ILE A 106 2.66 -2.88 -17.06
N MET A 107 2.69 -1.63 -16.60
CA MET A 107 1.50 -0.92 -16.13
C MET A 107 0.47 -0.79 -17.25
N CYS A 108 -0.72 -1.34 -17.04
CA CYS A 108 -1.81 -1.29 -18.00
C CYS A 108 -2.47 0.09 -18.03
N HIS A 109 -2.56 0.69 -19.22
CA HIS A 109 -3.22 1.98 -19.44
C HIS A 109 -4.59 1.87 -20.12
N LYS A 110 -5.07 0.64 -20.37
CA LYS A 110 -6.42 0.42 -20.91
C LYS A 110 -7.51 0.82 -19.91
N THR A 111 -8.72 0.98 -20.40
CA THR A 111 -9.92 1.25 -19.59
C THR A 111 -10.73 -0.01 -19.38
N ILE A 112 -11.59 -0.02 -18.37
CA ILE A 112 -12.28 -1.23 -17.90
C ILE A 112 -13.26 -1.80 -18.95
N ASP A 113 -13.79 -0.98 -19.85
CA ASP A 113 -14.64 -1.40 -20.95
C ASP A 113 -13.94 -2.39 -21.91
N THR A 114 -12.61 -2.33 -22.00
CA THR A 114 -11.82 -3.27 -22.81
C THR A 114 -11.90 -4.72 -22.31
N TRP A 115 -12.38 -4.93 -21.09
CA TRP A 115 -12.59 -6.26 -20.51
C TRP A 115 -13.82 -6.98 -21.07
N PHE A 116 -14.75 -6.22 -21.63
CA PHE A 116 -16.06 -6.70 -22.02
C PHE A 116 -16.24 -6.75 -23.55
N GLU A 117 -17.18 -7.60 -24.00
CA GLU A 117 -17.62 -7.66 -25.40
C GLU A 117 -18.68 -6.59 -25.66
N SER A 118 -18.38 -5.64 -26.53
CA SER A 118 -19.27 -4.50 -26.83
C SER A 118 -20.66 -4.93 -27.31
N GLU A 119 -20.76 -6.00 -28.11
CA GLU A 119 -22.05 -6.51 -28.60
C GLU A 119 -22.90 -7.10 -27.48
N LYS A 120 -22.31 -7.79 -26.53
CA LYS A 120 -23.01 -8.33 -25.36
C LYS A 120 -23.48 -7.19 -24.44
N LEU A 121 -22.61 -6.19 -24.20
CA LEU A 121 -23.00 -5.00 -23.42
C LEU A 121 -24.22 -4.30 -24.07
N GLU A 122 -24.18 -4.03 -25.36
CA GLU A 122 -25.31 -3.35 -26.05
C GLU A 122 -26.60 -4.20 -26.04
N THR A 123 -26.46 -5.53 -26.11
CA THR A 123 -27.63 -6.43 -26.01
C THR A 123 -28.24 -6.37 -24.61
N MET A 124 -27.40 -6.42 -23.58
CA MET A 124 -27.85 -6.36 -22.19
C MET A 124 -28.42 -5.00 -21.82
N LYS A 125 -27.84 -3.88 -22.30
CA LYS A 125 -28.39 -2.54 -22.14
C LYS A 125 -29.84 -2.48 -22.67
N LYS A 126 -30.06 -2.96 -23.88
CA LYS A 126 -31.42 -2.99 -24.49
C LYS A 126 -32.39 -3.85 -23.67
N ALA A 127 -31.92 -4.96 -23.11
CA ALA A 127 -32.74 -5.80 -22.24
C ALA A 127 -33.14 -5.06 -20.95
N ILE A 128 -32.19 -4.33 -20.35
CA ILE A 128 -32.46 -3.49 -19.16
C ILE A 128 -33.41 -2.36 -19.48
N GLU A 129 -33.24 -1.66 -20.61
CA GLU A 129 -34.14 -0.59 -21.05
C GLU A 129 -35.55 -1.12 -21.29
N THR A 130 -35.68 -2.31 -21.89
CA THR A 130 -36.97 -2.96 -22.14
C THR A 130 -37.66 -3.31 -20.82
N GLU A 131 -36.95 -3.95 -19.90
CA GLU A 131 -37.47 -4.31 -18.57
C GLU A 131 -37.89 -3.06 -17.77
N ARG A 132 -37.11 -1.96 -17.88
CA ARG A 132 -37.40 -0.69 -17.23
C ARG A 132 -38.65 -0.02 -17.80
N ALA A 133 -38.94 -0.20 -19.12
CA ALA A 133 -40.07 0.39 -19.80
C ALA A 133 -41.37 -0.38 -19.59
N GLU A 134 -41.34 -1.63 -19.15
CA GLU A 134 -42.53 -2.41 -18.87
C GLU A 134 -43.36 -1.78 -17.75
N GLU A 135 -44.68 -1.74 -17.97
CA GLU A 135 -45.61 -1.26 -16.95
C GLU A 135 -45.67 -2.27 -15.80
N LYS A 136 -45.10 -1.89 -14.66
CA LYS A 136 -45.17 -2.67 -13.41
C LYS A 136 -46.43 -2.23 -12.62
N ASP A 137 -46.93 -3.14 -11.79
CA ASP A 137 -48.05 -2.88 -10.89
C ASP A 137 -47.74 -1.72 -9.89
N THR A 138 -48.73 -1.33 -9.13
CA THR A 138 -48.73 -0.14 -8.24
C THR A 138 -47.57 -0.02 -7.25
N ASN A 139 -46.80 -1.07 -7.04
CA ASN A 139 -45.68 -1.11 -6.07
C ASN A 139 -44.30 -0.76 -6.65
N GLY A 140 -44.20 -0.47 -7.96
CA GLY A 140 -42.96 -0.19 -8.66
C GLY A 140 -42.11 -1.45 -8.91
N GLY A 141 -41.16 -1.39 -9.87
CA GLY A 141 -40.27 -2.47 -10.24
C GLY A 141 -38.86 -2.32 -9.59
N LEU A 142 -38.15 -3.43 -9.42
CA LEU A 142 -36.74 -3.46 -9.00
C LEU A 142 -35.92 -4.27 -9.98
N ILE A 143 -34.96 -3.65 -10.64
CA ILE A 143 -33.92 -4.29 -11.43
C ILE A 143 -32.62 -4.22 -10.59
N VAL A 144 -31.94 -5.35 -10.46
CA VAL A 144 -30.61 -5.40 -9.82
C VAL A 144 -29.56 -5.70 -10.89
N ILE A 145 -28.45 -4.97 -10.90
CA ILE A 145 -27.27 -5.23 -11.72
C ILE A 145 -26.12 -5.60 -10.79
N VAL A 146 -25.41 -6.69 -11.08
CA VAL A 146 -24.30 -7.17 -10.24
C VAL A 146 -23.06 -7.36 -11.11
N GLY A 147 -21.88 -7.12 -10.54
CA GLY A 147 -20.57 -7.39 -11.13
C GLY A 147 -19.69 -6.15 -11.18
N THR A 148 -18.54 -6.24 -11.81
CA THR A 148 -17.57 -5.16 -11.87
C THR A 148 -17.90 -4.21 -13.02
N ALA A 149 -17.91 -2.91 -12.75
CA ALA A 149 -18.21 -1.85 -13.73
C ALA A 149 -19.69 -1.84 -14.23
N THR A 150 -20.65 -2.04 -13.33
CA THR A 150 -22.09 -2.12 -13.63
C THR A 150 -22.64 -0.91 -14.38
N GLU A 151 -22.07 0.29 -14.18
CA GLU A 151 -22.48 1.50 -14.89
C GLU A 151 -22.19 1.47 -16.42
N LEU A 152 -21.40 0.51 -16.90
CA LEU A 152 -21.28 0.26 -18.34
C LEU A 152 -22.62 -0.22 -18.95
N LEU A 153 -23.53 -0.75 -18.14
CA LEU A 153 -24.87 -1.20 -18.58
C LEU A 153 -25.93 -0.13 -18.41
N ALA A 154 -26.00 0.45 -17.22
CA ALA A 154 -26.99 1.48 -16.92
C ALA A 154 -26.56 2.34 -15.73
N GLU A 155 -26.95 3.61 -15.72
CA GLU A 155 -26.81 4.45 -14.55
C GLU A 155 -27.74 3.94 -13.43
N ALA A 156 -27.18 3.68 -12.24
CA ALA A 156 -27.93 3.19 -11.10
C ALA A 156 -28.71 4.32 -10.40
N ASP A 157 -29.93 4.02 -9.94
CA ASP A 157 -30.70 4.89 -9.04
C ASP A 157 -30.17 4.74 -7.57
N VAL A 158 -29.67 3.54 -7.25
CA VAL A 158 -28.99 3.20 -6.00
C VAL A 158 -27.71 2.44 -6.35
N LEU A 159 -26.56 3.07 -6.19
CA LEU A 159 -25.26 2.47 -6.45
C LEU A 159 -24.62 2.02 -5.12
N VAL A 160 -24.46 0.72 -4.93
CA VAL A 160 -23.73 0.10 -3.83
C VAL A 160 -22.37 -0.33 -4.36
N TYR A 161 -21.32 0.38 -3.98
CA TYR A 161 -19.95 -0.02 -4.33
C TYR A 161 -19.45 -1.03 -3.31
N CYS A 162 -19.09 -2.24 -3.75
CA CYS A 162 -18.61 -3.34 -2.91
C CYS A 162 -17.09 -3.38 -2.97
N ASP A 163 -16.45 -3.13 -1.84
CA ASP A 163 -15.02 -2.93 -1.75
C ASP A 163 -14.35 -3.87 -0.76
N LEU A 164 -13.03 -3.99 -0.87
CA LEU A 164 -12.17 -4.68 0.08
C LEU A 164 -10.73 -4.18 -0.07
N THR A 165 -9.90 -4.45 0.96
CA THR A 165 -8.51 -4.05 0.95
C THR A 165 -7.65 -4.93 0.03
N ARG A 166 -6.57 -4.40 -0.50
CA ARG A 166 -5.64 -5.18 -1.33
C ARG A 166 -4.96 -6.30 -0.56
N TRP A 167 -4.75 -6.09 0.74
CA TRP A 167 -4.23 -7.16 1.59
C TRP A 167 -5.19 -8.36 1.65
N GLU A 168 -6.48 -8.10 1.83
CA GLU A 168 -7.49 -9.18 1.79
C GLU A 168 -7.55 -9.86 0.42
N VAL A 169 -7.47 -9.12 -0.68
CA VAL A 169 -7.37 -9.73 -2.03
C VAL A 169 -6.20 -10.69 -2.10
N GLN A 170 -5.03 -10.31 -1.57
CA GLN A 170 -3.85 -11.18 -1.55
C GLN A 170 -4.06 -12.42 -0.67
N LEU A 171 -4.73 -12.29 0.48
CA LEU A 171 -5.07 -13.42 1.34
C LEU A 171 -6.04 -14.37 0.63
N ARG A 172 -7.03 -13.84 -0.10
CA ARG A 172 -7.95 -14.63 -0.94
C ARG A 172 -7.21 -15.35 -2.05
N TYR A 173 -6.25 -14.71 -2.71
CA TYR A 173 -5.38 -15.37 -3.71
C TYR A 173 -4.56 -16.50 -3.10
N ARG A 174 -3.99 -16.32 -1.90
CA ARG A 174 -3.25 -17.35 -1.16
C ARG A 174 -4.15 -18.52 -0.74
N SER A 175 -5.42 -18.27 -0.47
CA SER A 175 -6.42 -19.30 -0.13
C SER A 175 -7.09 -19.97 -1.35
N GLY A 176 -6.63 -19.64 -2.56
CA GLY A 176 -7.06 -20.32 -3.79
C GLY A 176 -8.01 -19.51 -4.68
N MET A 177 -8.42 -18.30 -4.33
CA MET A 177 -9.21 -17.48 -5.23
C MET A 177 -8.43 -17.20 -6.52
N PRO A 178 -9.05 -17.35 -7.71
CA PRO A 178 -8.40 -17.00 -8.97
C PRO A 178 -8.40 -15.48 -9.18
N ASN A 179 -7.66 -15.02 -10.16
CA ASN A 179 -7.81 -13.68 -10.69
C ASN A 179 -9.18 -13.48 -11.36
N TRP A 180 -9.55 -12.23 -11.57
CA TRP A 180 -10.82 -11.86 -12.21
C TRP A 180 -10.93 -12.45 -13.62
N HIS A 181 -12.02 -13.19 -13.88
CA HIS A 181 -12.25 -13.96 -15.12
C HIS A 181 -11.10 -14.89 -15.51
N SER A 182 -10.54 -15.60 -14.54
CA SER A 182 -9.47 -16.58 -14.77
C SER A 182 -9.75 -17.90 -14.06
N THR A 183 -9.13 -18.94 -14.57
CA THR A 183 -9.18 -20.31 -13.99
C THR A 183 -7.91 -20.67 -13.21
N ASN A 184 -7.07 -19.69 -12.91
CA ASN A 184 -5.76 -19.85 -12.30
C ASN A 184 -5.77 -20.08 -10.77
N TYR A 185 -6.70 -20.89 -10.27
CA TYR A 185 -6.88 -21.20 -8.83
C TYR A 185 -5.59 -21.62 -8.13
N ASN A 186 -4.78 -22.45 -8.81
CA ASN A 186 -3.58 -23.06 -8.25
C ASN A 186 -2.26 -22.35 -8.64
N ASP A 187 -2.34 -21.22 -9.32
CA ASP A 187 -1.14 -20.49 -9.71
C ASP A 187 -0.40 -19.93 -8.49
N PRO A 188 0.93 -19.80 -8.56
CA PRO A 188 1.70 -19.15 -7.52
C PRO A 188 1.19 -17.75 -7.23
N ILE A 189 1.23 -17.35 -5.95
CA ILE A 189 0.76 -16.02 -5.52
C ILE A 189 1.42 -14.88 -6.30
N LEU A 190 2.70 -14.98 -6.64
CA LEU A 190 3.39 -13.96 -7.43
C LEU A 190 2.78 -13.77 -8.82
N THR A 191 2.33 -14.83 -9.47
CA THR A 191 1.64 -14.78 -10.78
C THR A 191 0.30 -14.07 -10.66
N LYS A 192 -0.50 -14.44 -9.64
CA LYS A 192 -1.81 -13.82 -9.38
C LYS A 192 -1.65 -12.34 -9.02
N TYR A 193 -0.72 -12.04 -8.12
CA TYR A 193 -0.43 -10.66 -7.70
C TYR A 193 0.03 -9.80 -8.88
N LYS A 194 0.96 -10.29 -9.71
CA LYS A 194 1.42 -9.58 -10.91
C LYS A 194 0.28 -9.19 -11.83
N ARG A 195 -0.64 -10.13 -12.14
CA ARG A 195 -1.81 -9.86 -12.97
C ARG A 195 -2.76 -8.86 -12.31
N GLY A 196 -3.05 -9.05 -11.04
CA GLY A 196 -3.86 -8.10 -10.26
C GLY A 196 -3.26 -6.70 -10.27
N PHE A 197 -2.01 -6.56 -9.86
CA PHE A 197 -1.34 -5.28 -9.73
C PHE A 197 -1.17 -4.51 -11.04
N PHE A 198 -0.65 -5.16 -12.09
CA PHE A 198 -0.32 -4.47 -13.33
C PHE A 198 -1.53 -4.28 -14.26
N ILE A 199 -2.59 -5.07 -14.10
CA ILE A 199 -3.74 -5.03 -15.03
C ILE A 199 -5.05 -4.78 -14.27
N GLU A 200 -5.55 -5.74 -13.50
CA GLU A 200 -6.92 -5.77 -12.99
C GLU A 200 -7.21 -4.58 -12.07
N TRP A 201 -6.34 -4.34 -11.10
CA TRP A 201 -6.49 -3.22 -10.17
C TRP A 201 -6.28 -1.87 -10.85
N ARG A 202 -5.43 -1.79 -11.89
CA ARG A 202 -5.28 -0.55 -12.67
C ARG A 202 -6.56 -0.16 -13.42
N LEU A 203 -7.26 -1.15 -13.97
CA LEU A 203 -8.56 -0.93 -14.62
C LEU A 203 -9.62 -0.50 -13.59
N ALA A 204 -9.73 -1.26 -12.49
CA ALA A 204 -10.72 -1.03 -11.45
C ALA A 204 -10.51 0.30 -10.71
N ASP A 205 -9.25 0.65 -10.38
CA ASP A 205 -8.91 1.91 -9.69
C ASP A 205 -9.28 3.13 -10.53
N ARG A 206 -8.97 3.11 -11.84
CA ARG A 206 -9.37 4.22 -12.73
C ARG A 206 -10.89 4.37 -12.82
N TYR A 207 -11.59 3.25 -12.90
CA TYR A 207 -13.05 3.25 -12.92
C TYR A 207 -13.64 3.76 -11.60
N LYS A 208 -13.17 3.26 -10.46
CA LYS A 208 -13.58 3.65 -9.11
C LYS A 208 -13.38 5.14 -8.86
N LYS A 209 -12.21 5.66 -9.23
CA LYS A 209 -11.76 7.02 -8.98
C LYS A 209 -12.71 8.10 -9.51
N GLU A 210 -13.39 7.82 -10.60
CA GLU A 210 -14.35 8.74 -11.22
C GLU A 210 -15.76 8.68 -10.60
N ARG A 211 -15.97 7.81 -9.57
CA ARG A 211 -17.33 7.45 -9.11
C ARG A 211 -17.62 7.69 -7.64
N TYR A 212 -16.70 8.18 -6.87
CA TYR A 212 -16.92 8.43 -5.44
C TYR A 212 -18.16 9.25 -5.14
N GLU A 213 -18.44 10.27 -5.94
CA GLU A 213 -19.63 11.14 -5.80
C GLU A 213 -20.95 10.43 -6.14
N LYS A 214 -20.87 9.31 -6.86
CA LYS A 214 -22.05 8.53 -7.26
C LYS A 214 -22.43 7.45 -6.27
N PHE A 215 -21.52 7.05 -5.37
CA PHE A 215 -21.81 6.01 -4.39
C PHE A 215 -22.99 6.45 -3.51
N THR A 216 -24.12 5.73 -3.64
CA THR A 216 -25.22 5.84 -2.67
C THR A 216 -24.82 5.16 -1.37
N TYR A 217 -24.15 4.01 -1.49
CA TYR A 217 -23.59 3.25 -0.39
C TYR A 217 -22.20 2.71 -0.74
N LEU A 218 -21.37 2.52 0.29
CA LEU A 218 -20.21 1.66 0.26
C LEU A 218 -20.51 0.41 1.08
N LEU A 219 -20.17 -0.77 0.55
CA LEU A 219 -20.25 -2.06 1.24
C LEU A 219 -18.83 -2.61 1.42
N ASP A 220 -18.34 -2.60 2.66
CA ASP A 220 -17.12 -3.30 3.05
C ASP A 220 -17.40 -4.81 3.04
N THR A 221 -16.63 -5.56 2.25
CA THR A 221 -16.71 -7.01 2.09
C THR A 221 -15.46 -7.73 2.58
N GLU A 222 -14.68 -7.08 3.44
CA GLU A 222 -13.42 -7.61 4.00
C GLU A 222 -13.64 -8.95 4.70
N THR A 223 -14.59 -8.97 5.62
CA THR A 223 -14.88 -10.16 6.42
C THR A 223 -15.94 -11.04 5.77
N GLU A 224 -15.61 -12.31 5.60
CA GLU A 224 -16.51 -13.28 5.00
C GLU A 224 -17.83 -13.37 5.77
N ASN A 225 -18.95 -13.26 5.05
CA ASN A 225 -20.31 -13.29 5.59
C ASN A 225 -20.66 -12.21 6.65
N ALA A 226 -19.82 -11.22 6.86
CA ALA A 226 -20.03 -10.12 7.80
C ALA A 226 -19.76 -8.76 7.14
N PRO A 227 -20.51 -8.38 6.10
CA PRO A 227 -20.32 -7.09 5.42
C PRO A 227 -20.74 -5.92 6.31
N VAL A 228 -20.14 -4.74 6.07
CA VAL A 228 -20.52 -3.49 6.71
C VAL A 228 -20.96 -2.50 5.63
N LEU A 229 -22.17 -1.98 5.76
CA LEU A 229 -22.73 -0.98 4.85
C LEU A 229 -22.65 0.41 5.47
N THR A 230 -22.26 1.40 4.68
CA THR A 230 -22.38 2.81 5.07
C THR A 230 -22.94 3.63 3.90
N THR A 231 -23.56 4.79 4.20
CA THR A 231 -23.97 5.68 3.11
C THR A 231 -22.74 6.26 2.40
N GLY A 232 -22.87 6.55 1.12
CA GLY A 232 -21.81 7.24 0.37
C GLY A 232 -21.47 8.62 0.96
N ASN A 233 -22.44 9.28 1.57
CA ASN A 233 -22.25 10.54 2.27
C ASN A 233 -21.35 10.37 3.52
N ALA A 234 -21.62 9.38 4.36
CA ALA A 234 -20.81 9.07 5.53
C ALA A 234 -19.38 8.65 5.13
N PHE A 235 -19.26 7.85 4.08
CA PHE A 235 -17.95 7.43 3.56
C PHE A 235 -17.11 8.62 3.08
N ARG A 236 -17.66 9.47 2.21
CA ARG A 236 -16.96 10.68 1.75
C ARG A 236 -16.63 11.63 2.91
N GLY A 237 -17.59 11.82 3.82
CA GLY A 237 -17.37 12.62 5.02
C GLY A 237 -16.25 12.08 5.93
N ALA A 238 -16.14 10.76 6.04
CA ALA A 238 -15.04 10.12 6.78
C ALA A 238 -13.68 10.38 6.12
N LEU A 239 -13.58 10.20 4.80
CA LEU A 239 -12.35 10.50 4.06
C LEU A 239 -11.97 11.98 4.17
N GLN A 240 -12.94 12.88 4.11
CA GLN A 240 -12.70 14.32 4.28
C GLN A 240 -12.22 14.68 5.70
N GLN A 241 -12.75 14.03 6.75
CA GLN A 241 -12.28 14.22 8.12
C GLN A 241 -10.83 13.74 8.26
N LEU A 242 -10.48 12.58 7.68
CA LEU A 242 -9.10 12.08 7.71
C LEU A 242 -8.13 12.98 6.95
N ALA A 243 -8.55 13.58 5.84
CA ALA A 243 -7.73 14.51 5.09
C ALA A 243 -7.38 15.81 5.86
N GLY A 244 -8.04 16.07 7.00
CA GLY A 244 -7.82 17.24 7.86
C GLY A 244 -7.12 16.94 9.19
N GLN A 245 -6.69 15.71 9.47
CA GLN A 245 -6.10 15.32 10.76
C GLN A 245 -5.04 14.25 10.61
N PRO A 246 -4.12 14.11 11.58
CA PRO A 246 -3.20 12.97 11.62
C PRO A 246 -3.95 11.65 11.70
N PHE A 247 -3.43 10.62 11.04
CA PHE A 247 -4.02 9.29 11.07
C PHE A 247 -2.96 8.19 10.97
N ARG A 248 -3.36 6.97 11.34
CA ARG A 248 -2.59 5.75 11.10
C ARG A 248 -3.39 4.80 10.23
N MET A 249 -2.67 4.06 9.41
CA MET A 249 -3.21 2.92 8.69
C MET A 249 -3.01 1.64 9.49
N GLU A 250 -3.81 0.62 9.24
CA GLU A 250 -3.58 -0.69 9.81
C GLU A 250 -2.36 -1.33 9.16
N PRO A 251 -1.30 -1.63 9.93
CA PRO A 251 -0.12 -2.31 9.41
C PRO A 251 -0.43 -3.79 9.15
N TYR A 252 0.28 -4.39 8.21
CA TYR A 252 0.31 -5.83 8.11
C TYR A 252 1.74 -6.37 8.11
N PHE A 253 1.88 -7.62 8.53
CA PHE A 253 3.16 -8.26 8.78
C PHE A 253 3.25 -9.57 8.02
N ASP A 254 4.33 -9.78 7.27
CA ASP A 254 4.53 -11.00 6.49
C ASP A 254 5.85 -11.70 6.86
N PRO A 255 5.85 -13.05 7.00
CA PRO A 255 7.06 -13.80 7.23
C PRO A 255 7.94 -13.85 5.98
N GLY A 256 9.22 -14.13 6.15
CA GLY A 256 10.15 -14.28 5.03
C GLY A 256 11.37 -15.11 5.39
N VAL A 257 12.07 -15.59 4.36
CA VAL A 257 13.22 -16.50 4.53
C VAL A 257 14.40 -15.89 5.29
N TRP A 258 14.43 -14.57 5.44
CA TRP A 258 15.47 -13.83 6.16
C TRP A 258 14.95 -13.16 7.44
N GLY A 259 13.65 -13.29 7.72
CA GLY A 259 12.95 -12.58 8.77
C GLY A 259 13.52 -12.79 10.17
N GLY A 260 13.36 -11.75 10.98
CA GLY A 260 13.85 -11.67 12.34
C GLY A 260 12.80 -11.93 13.41
N GLN A 261 13.14 -11.59 14.65
CA GLN A 261 12.31 -11.79 15.84
C GLN A 261 11.92 -10.47 16.52
N TRP A 262 12.47 -9.34 16.09
CA TRP A 262 12.30 -8.07 16.77
C TRP A 262 10.86 -7.60 16.76
N MET A 263 10.21 -7.57 15.59
CA MET A 263 8.79 -7.19 15.45
C MET A 263 7.88 -8.15 16.23
N LYS A 264 8.14 -9.45 16.14
CA LYS A 264 7.38 -10.48 16.84
C LYS A 264 7.33 -10.23 18.36
N GLU A 265 8.48 -9.89 18.96
CA GLU A 265 8.60 -9.67 20.38
C GLU A 265 8.12 -8.29 20.83
N ASN A 266 8.43 -7.23 20.05
CA ASN A 266 8.13 -5.87 20.43
C ASN A 266 6.67 -5.49 20.16
N PHE A 267 6.07 -6.03 19.09
CA PHE A 267 4.67 -5.74 18.73
C PHE A 267 3.69 -6.80 19.24
N GLY A 268 4.18 -7.93 19.78
CA GLY A 268 3.33 -9.00 20.30
C GLY A 268 2.59 -9.77 19.21
N LEU A 269 3.25 -9.98 18.07
CA LEU A 269 2.69 -10.67 16.92
C LEU A 269 2.52 -12.18 17.18
N ASP A 270 1.82 -12.87 16.26
CA ASP A 270 1.52 -14.30 16.35
C ASP A 270 2.77 -15.15 16.61
N ALA A 271 2.85 -15.69 17.81
CA ALA A 271 3.97 -16.52 18.26
C ALA A 271 4.11 -17.85 17.48
N SER A 272 3.05 -18.31 16.80
CA SER A 272 3.06 -19.53 16.00
C SER A 272 3.86 -19.39 14.70
N LYS A 273 4.04 -18.16 14.21
CA LYS A 273 4.86 -17.89 13.03
C LYS A 273 6.34 -18.01 13.35
N GLU A 274 7.14 -18.52 12.42
CA GLU A 274 8.58 -18.67 12.61
C GLU A 274 9.26 -17.31 12.83
N ASN A 275 8.95 -16.35 11.97
CA ASN A 275 9.49 -15.00 12.01
C ASN A 275 8.52 -14.00 11.36
N PHE A 276 8.89 -12.71 11.38
CA PHE A 276 8.34 -11.69 10.49
C PHE A 276 9.49 -10.97 9.79
N ALA A 277 9.35 -10.80 8.49
CA ALA A 277 10.38 -10.18 7.66
C ALA A 277 10.03 -8.72 7.35
N TRP A 278 8.77 -8.48 6.98
CA TRP A 278 8.26 -7.17 6.59
C TRP A 278 7.10 -6.72 7.46
N SER A 279 7.03 -5.41 7.67
CA SER A 279 5.80 -4.72 8.01
C SER A 279 5.58 -3.60 6.99
N PHE A 280 4.43 -3.59 6.37
CA PHE A 280 3.97 -2.43 5.60
C PHE A 280 3.17 -1.56 6.55
N ASP A 281 3.76 -0.46 7.00
CA ASP A 281 3.21 0.40 8.06
C ASP A 281 2.79 1.79 7.55
N GLY A 282 3.33 2.20 6.41
CA GLY A 282 3.07 3.49 5.78
C GLY A 282 2.96 3.39 4.26
N VAL A 283 2.14 2.45 3.74
CA VAL A 283 1.98 2.18 2.31
C VAL A 283 0.50 2.22 1.92
N PRO A 284 -0.07 3.39 1.60
CA PRO A 284 -1.49 3.50 1.26
C PRO A 284 -1.97 2.58 0.14
N GLU A 285 -1.08 2.20 -0.76
CA GLU A 285 -1.34 1.24 -1.84
C GLU A 285 -1.73 -0.15 -1.31
N GLU A 286 -1.24 -0.54 -0.14
CA GLU A 286 -1.38 -1.89 0.43
C GLU A 286 -2.17 -1.88 1.74
N ASN A 287 -2.04 -0.84 2.57
CA ASN A 287 -2.64 -0.74 3.88
C ASN A 287 -4.14 -0.38 3.81
N SER A 288 -4.81 -0.57 4.94
CA SER A 288 -6.21 -0.23 5.13
C SER A 288 -6.41 0.86 6.18
N LEU A 289 -7.59 1.49 6.13
CA LEU A 289 -8.10 2.39 7.16
C LEU A 289 -9.25 1.70 7.89
N ASN A 290 -9.22 1.71 9.22
CA ASN A 290 -10.32 1.30 10.06
C ASN A 290 -11.07 2.57 10.53
N LEU A 291 -12.23 2.83 9.94
CA LEU A 291 -13.06 3.99 10.23
C LEU A 291 -14.10 3.61 11.29
N GLU A 292 -13.94 4.11 12.53
CA GLU A 292 -14.92 3.88 13.60
C GLU A 292 -16.03 4.90 13.47
N ILE A 293 -17.25 4.46 13.17
CA ILE A 293 -18.46 5.26 12.98
C ILE A 293 -19.56 4.71 13.92
N GLY A 294 -19.96 5.46 14.92
CA GLY A 294 -21.03 5.05 15.83
C GLY A 294 -20.79 3.73 16.56
N GLY A 295 -19.53 3.39 16.85
CA GLY A 295 -19.15 2.15 17.54
C GLY A 295 -19.00 0.93 16.62
N LYS A 296 -19.18 1.09 15.32
CA LYS A 296 -18.96 0.07 14.28
C LYS A 296 -17.72 0.44 13.47
N VAL A 297 -17.01 -0.55 12.93
CA VAL A 297 -15.78 -0.35 12.14
C VAL A 297 -16.04 -0.67 10.68
N LEU A 298 -15.79 0.30 9.83
CA LEU A 298 -15.75 0.15 8.38
C LEU A 298 -14.28 0.05 7.96
N LYS A 299 -13.89 -1.03 7.30
CA LYS A 299 -12.54 -1.23 6.80
C LYS A 299 -12.45 -0.97 5.31
N VAL A 300 -11.60 -0.05 4.91
CA VAL A 300 -11.47 0.38 3.51
C VAL A 300 -10.01 0.47 3.08
N PRO A 301 -9.70 0.36 1.78
CA PRO A 301 -8.36 0.63 1.28
C PRO A 301 -7.89 2.06 1.65
N ALA A 302 -6.68 2.21 2.17
CA ALA A 302 -6.13 3.55 2.41
C ALA A 302 -5.95 4.36 1.11
N GLN A 303 -5.86 3.67 0.00
CA GLN A 303 -5.84 4.26 -1.34
C GLN A 303 -7.10 5.09 -1.65
N ASP A 304 -8.23 4.81 -1.01
CA ASP A 304 -9.46 5.59 -1.18
C ASP A 304 -9.28 7.04 -0.74
N LEU A 305 -8.55 7.26 0.34
CA LEU A 305 -8.22 8.62 0.78
C LEU A 305 -7.34 9.35 -0.25
N VAL A 306 -6.36 8.65 -0.82
CA VAL A 306 -5.47 9.21 -1.88
C VAL A 306 -6.27 9.56 -3.13
N PHE A 307 -7.26 8.76 -3.50
CA PHE A 307 -8.08 9.00 -4.68
C PHE A 307 -9.11 10.09 -4.49
N TYR A 308 -9.74 10.13 -3.30
CA TYR A 308 -10.84 11.05 -3.03
C TYR A 308 -10.37 12.47 -2.66
N ALA A 309 -9.36 12.58 -1.80
CA ALA A 309 -8.87 13.86 -1.29
C ALA A 309 -7.35 14.08 -1.55
N PRO A 310 -6.89 13.95 -2.83
CA PRO A 310 -5.46 14.04 -3.12
C PRO A 310 -4.85 15.41 -2.83
N HIS A 311 -5.60 16.49 -2.98
CA HIS A 311 -5.15 17.85 -2.75
C HIS A 311 -4.92 18.12 -1.25
N GLU A 312 -5.90 17.78 -0.43
CA GLU A 312 -5.85 17.96 1.02
C GLU A 312 -4.80 17.05 1.66
N LEU A 313 -4.72 15.80 1.18
CA LEU A 313 -3.77 14.83 1.71
C LEU A 313 -2.33 15.15 1.31
N LEU A 314 -2.08 15.34 0.02
CA LEU A 314 -0.74 15.43 -0.53
C LEU A 314 -0.19 16.85 -0.56
N GLY A 315 -1.05 17.86 -0.68
CA GLY A 315 -0.70 19.25 -1.00
C GLY A 315 -0.55 19.49 -2.52
N GLU A 316 -0.69 20.73 -2.95
CA GLU A 316 -0.67 21.10 -4.37
C GLU A 316 0.66 20.79 -5.04
N ARG A 317 1.75 20.93 -4.30
CA ARG A 317 3.10 20.65 -4.80
C ARG A 317 3.31 19.17 -5.11
N VAL A 318 2.87 18.28 -4.22
CA VAL A 318 3.01 16.83 -4.39
C VAL A 318 2.01 16.32 -5.41
N HIS A 319 0.75 16.74 -5.31
CA HIS A 319 -0.30 16.41 -6.27
C HIS A 319 0.08 16.85 -7.70
N GLY A 320 0.63 18.06 -7.88
CA GLY A 320 1.06 18.54 -9.18
C GLY A 320 2.16 17.69 -9.84
N ARG A 321 2.95 16.96 -9.04
CA ARG A 321 4.02 16.08 -9.53
C ARG A 321 3.58 14.62 -9.70
N PHE A 322 2.77 14.09 -8.79
CA PHE A 322 2.44 12.67 -8.72
C PHE A 322 0.96 12.36 -8.99
N GLY A 323 0.12 13.39 -9.13
CA GLY A 323 -1.32 13.20 -9.23
C GLY A 323 -1.89 12.58 -7.94
N ALA A 324 -2.87 11.70 -8.08
CA ALA A 324 -3.41 10.97 -6.95
C ALA A 324 -2.64 9.65 -6.71
N GLU A 325 -1.32 9.78 -6.51
CA GLU A 325 -0.43 8.70 -6.07
C GLU A 325 0.32 9.15 -4.81
N PHE A 326 0.48 8.24 -3.84
CA PHE A 326 1.17 8.53 -2.59
C PHE A 326 2.66 8.17 -2.75
N PRO A 327 3.59 9.17 -2.77
CA PRO A 327 4.96 8.93 -3.20
C PRO A 327 5.92 8.50 -2.10
N ILE A 328 5.48 8.35 -0.85
CA ILE A 328 6.32 8.00 0.30
C ILE A 328 5.83 6.69 0.88
N ARG A 329 6.73 5.73 1.10
CA ARG A 329 6.46 4.45 1.73
C ARG A 329 7.34 4.28 2.94
N PHE A 330 6.74 3.81 4.05
CA PHE A 330 7.44 3.39 5.26
C PHE A 330 7.22 1.90 5.48
N ASP A 331 8.30 1.15 5.38
CA ASP A 331 8.32 -0.30 5.58
C ASP A 331 9.28 -0.64 6.71
N LEU A 332 8.94 -1.63 7.52
CA LEU A 332 9.85 -2.16 8.53
C LEU A 332 10.47 -3.48 8.03
N LEU A 333 11.79 -3.58 8.08
CA LEU A 333 12.54 -4.77 7.68
C LEU A 333 13.28 -5.34 8.90
N ASP A 334 12.89 -6.52 9.33
CA ASP A 334 13.43 -7.17 10.53
C ASP A 334 14.38 -8.30 10.16
N THR A 335 15.67 -8.08 10.38
CA THR A 335 16.73 -9.10 10.25
C THR A 335 17.34 -9.48 11.61
N MET A 336 16.73 -9.05 12.72
CA MET A 336 17.25 -9.25 14.08
C MET A 336 17.15 -10.73 14.49
N GLY A 337 18.28 -11.41 14.58
CA GLY A 337 18.32 -12.86 14.73
C GLY A 337 17.94 -13.64 13.48
N GLY A 338 17.78 -12.95 12.35
CA GLY A 338 17.51 -13.50 11.03
C GLY A 338 18.76 -13.56 10.15
N GLN A 339 18.58 -13.28 8.85
CA GLN A 339 19.64 -13.35 7.85
C GLN A 339 19.73 -12.04 7.05
N ASN A 340 20.78 -11.91 6.22
CA ASN A 340 20.89 -10.78 5.29
C ASN A 340 19.71 -10.70 4.35
N LEU A 341 19.29 -9.48 4.02
CA LEU A 341 18.37 -9.23 2.92
C LEU A 341 18.98 -9.68 1.59
N SER A 342 18.19 -9.85 0.53
CA SER A 342 18.72 -10.14 -0.81
C SER A 342 19.60 -9.00 -1.29
N LEU A 343 20.78 -9.30 -1.84
CA LEU A 343 21.60 -8.30 -2.52
C LEU A 343 20.88 -7.84 -3.79
N GLN A 344 20.67 -6.54 -3.94
CA GLN A 344 19.73 -5.99 -4.90
C GLN A 344 20.16 -4.64 -5.47
N VAL A 345 19.45 -4.22 -6.52
CA VAL A 345 19.56 -2.88 -7.10
C VAL A 345 18.20 -2.46 -7.65
N HIS A 346 17.85 -1.18 -7.49
CA HIS A 346 16.66 -0.60 -8.11
C HIS A 346 16.98 0.01 -9.48
N PRO A 347 16.04 -0.03 -10.44
CA PRO A 347 16.24 0.55 -11.77
C PRO A 347 16.34 2.08 -11.70
N LEU A 348 17.02 2.68 -12.67
CA LEU A 348 16.94 4.12 -12.87
C LEU A 348 15.57 4.51 -13.44
N THR A 349 15.16 5.78 -13.26
CA THR A 349 13.86 6.29 -13.70
C THR A 349 13.61 6.05 -15.19
N GLU A 350 14.61 6.30 -16.04
CA GLU A 350 14.48 6.09 -17.47
C GLU A 350 14.26 4.60 -17.81
N TYR A 351 14.95 3.71 -17.10
CA TYR A 351 14.84 2.27 -17.32
C TYR A 351 13.48 1.72 -16.89
N ILE A 352 13.01 2.12 -15.71
CA ILE A 352 11.71 1.65 -15.20
C ILE A 352 10.55 2.19 -16.06
N TYR A 353 10.66 3.42 -16.56
CA TYR A 353 9.68 3.99 -17.48
C TYR A 353 9.65 3.23 -18.82
N GLU A 354 10.82 3.03 -19.44
CA GLU A 354 10.92 2.34 -20.74
C GLU A 354 10.45 0.89 -20.68
N LYS A 355 10.78 0.17 -19.60
CA LYS A 355 10.53 -1.28 -19.51
C LYS A 355 9.21 -1.66 -18.87
N PHE A 356 8.71 -0.85 -17.95
CA PHE A 356 7.57 -1.22 -17.10
C PHE A 356 6.46 -0.16 -17.07
N GLY A 357 6.66 0.99 -17.72
CA GLY A 357 5.67 2.06 -17.79
C GLY A 357 5.48 2.82 -16.46
N MET A 358 6.44 2.75 -15.52
CA MET A 358 6.37 3.43 -14.24
C MET A 358 6.93 4.85 -14.33
N PRO A 359 6.26 5.87 -13.77
CA PRO A 359 6.65 7.28 -13.90
C PRO A 359 7.85 7.69 -13.02
N TYR A 360 8.15 6.96 -11.95
CA TYR A 360 9.29 7.18 -11.06
C TYR A 360 9.80 5.85 -10.51
N THR A 361 11.00 5.87 -9.95
CA THR A 361 11.69 4.67 -9.48
C THR A 361 11.68 4.56 -7.97
N GLN A 362 12.15 3.42 -7.46
CA GLN A 362 12.41 3.18 -6.06
C GLN A 362 13.78 3.78 -5.68
N ASP A 363 13.80 5.09 -5.40
CA ASP A 363 14.82 5.66 -4.55
C ASP A 363 14.44 5.38 -3.10
N GLU A 364 15.40 4.95 -2.28
CA GLU A 364 15.12 4.56 -0.90
C GLU A 364 16.24 4.96 0.06
N SER A 365 15.99 4.77 1.33
CA SER A 365 16.98 4.92 2.39
C SER A 365 16.68 3.96 3.54
N TYR A 366 17.72 3.57 4.27
CA TYR A 366 17.61 2.73 5.47
C TYR A 366 17.91 3.55 6.71
N TYR A 367 16.91 3.75 7.54
CA TYR A 367 17.09 4.25 8.89
C TYR A 367 17.16 3.08 9.87
N LEU A 368 18.27 2.97 10.61
CA LEU A 368 18.47 1.90 11.58
C LEU A 368 17.65 2.20 12.85
N LEU A 369 16.41 1.67 12.88
CA LEU A 369 15.50 1.82 14.03
C LEU A 369 16.07 1.12 15.27
N ASP A 370 16.70 -0.03 15.07
CA ASP A 370 17.43 -0.75 16.09
C ASP A 370 18.56 -1.60 15.48
N ALA A 371 19.54 -1.97 16.29
CA ALA A 371 20.65 -2.81 15.90
C ALA A 371 21.11 -3.62 17.13
N ASP A 372 21.56 -4.85 16.92
CA ASP A 372 22.09 -5.66 18.01
C ASP A 372 23.44 -5.08 18.49
N GLU A 373 23.54 -4.76 19.78
CA GLU A 373 24.73 -4.15 20.37
C GLU A 373 25.85 -5.18 20.62
N ASP A 374 25.52 -6.48 20.66
CA ASP A 374 26.44 -7.57 20.98
C ASP A 374 26.97 -8.29 19.72
N GLU A 375 26.40 -7.99 18.55
CA GLU A 375 26.71 -8.63 17.28
C GLU A 375 27.20 -7.62 16.24
N GLU A 376 27.86 -8.12 15.20
CA GLU A 376 28.23 -7.28 14.05
C GLU A 376 26.98 -6.88 13.26
N THR A 377 26.77 -5.57 13.10
CA THR A 377 25.68 -4.98 12.33
C THR A 377 26.22 -4.14 11.19
N TYR A 378 25.65 -4.33 9.99
CA TYR A 378 26.18 -3.73 8.77
C TYR A 378 25.11 -3.64 7.69
N VAL A 379 25.40 -2.81 6.69
CA VAL A 379 24.71 -2.81 5.39
C VAL A 379 25.72 -3.10 4.28
N TYR A 380 25.28 -3.80 3.24
CA TYR A 380 26.01 -3.85 1.99
C TYR A 380 25.60 -2.64 1.16
N LEU A 381 26.57 -1.82 0.69
CA LEU A 381 26.25 -0.56 0.06
C LEU A 381 27.32 -0.11 -0.95
N GLY A 382 26.94 -0.02 -2.22
CA GLY A 382 27.82 0.36 -3.33
C GLY A 382 28.93 -0.65 -3.59
N LEU A 383 29.69 -0.44 -4.64
CA LEU A 383 30.74 -1.32 -5.11
C LEU A 383 32.08 -0.99 -4.43
N LYS A 384 32.97 -1.96 -4.34
CA LYS A 384 34.37 -1.68 -3.98
C LYS A 384 35.10 -0.99 -5.13
N GLU A 385 36.17 -0.29 -4.79
CA GLU A 385 37.03 0.33 -5.81
C GLU A 385 37.61 -0.72 -6.75
N GLY A 386 37.65 -0.42 -8.06
CA GLY A 386 38.29 -1.26 -9.06
C GLY A 386 37.55 -2.55 -9.43
N VAL A 387 36.27 -2.68 -9.10
CA VAL A 387 35.46 -3.86 -9.48
C VAL A 387 35.44 -4.04 -11.00
N ASP A 388 35.84 -5.24 -11.46
CA ASP A 388 35.69 -5.64 -12.86
C ASP A 388 34.23 -6.08 -13.12
N LYS A 389 33.54 -5.29 -13.94
CA LYS A 389 32.13 -5.52 -14.33
C LYS A 389 31.91 -6.90 -14.96
N LYS A 390 32.85 -7.35 -15.80
CA LYS A 390 32.71 -8.62 -16.53
C LYS A 390 32.93 -9.81 -15.60
N GLU A 391 33.90 -9.67 -14.68
CA GLU A 391 34.17 -10.70 -13.69
C GLU A 391 32.98 -10.83 -12.71
N MET A 392 32.50 -9.73 -12.15
CA MET A 392 31.34 -9.73 -11.28
C MET A 392 30.11 -10.34 -11.95
N GLY A 393 29.83 -9.96 -13.21
CA GLY A 393 28.70 -10.51 -13.96
C GLY A 393 28.83 -12.01 -14.21
N ARG A 394 30.03 -12.51 -14.51
CA ARG A 394 30.27 -13.94 -14.69
C ARG A 394 30.03 -14.72 -13.40
N GLU A 395 30.53 -14.22 -12.26
CA GLU A 395 30.36 -14.87 -10.96
C GLU A 395 28.90 -14.82 -10.49
N LEU A 396 28.15 -13.74 -10.74
CA LEU A 396 26.71 -13.68 -10.49
C LEU A 396 25.95 -14.72 -11.33
N CYS A 397 26.27 -14.85 -12.65
CA CYS A 397 25.64 -15.86 -13.50
C CYS A 397 25.96 -17.30 -13.07
N ALA A 398 27.18 -17.57 -12.59
CA ALA A 398 27.55 -18.87 -12.03
C ALA A 398 26.75 -19.17 -10.75
N ALA A 399 26.60 -18.16 -9.89
CA ALA A 399 25.83 -18.27 -8.66
C ALA A 399 24.33 -18.48 -8.91
N GLU A 400 23.75 -17.79 -9.89
CA GLU A 400 22.35 -17.98 -10.32
C GLU A 400 22.07 -19.43 -10.76
N LYS A 401 23.06 -20.05 -11.45
CA LYS A 401 22.97 -21.45 -11.88
C LYS A 401 23.25 -22.46 -10.75
N GLY A 402 23.66 -21.98 -9.56
CA GLY A 402 24.04 -22.84 -8.44
C GLY A 402 25.41 -23.52 -8.59
N GLU A 403 26.24 -23.05 -9.52
CA GLU A 403 27.59 -23.60 -9.76
C GLU A 403 28.55 -23.20 -8.63
N GLU A 404 28.46 -21.95 -8.15
CA GLU A 404 29.29 -21.38 -7.08
C GLU A 404 28.49 -20.40 -6.23
N LEU A 405 28.95 -20.11 -5.01
CA LEU A 405 28.40 -19.03 -4.19
C LEU A 405 29.01 -17.69 -4.64
N PHE A 406 28.16 -16.67 -4.79
CA PHE A 406 28.65 -15.32 -5.12
C PHE A 406 29.43 -14.71 -3.94
N PRO A 407 30.70 -14.33 -4.12
CA PRO A 407 31.53 -13.75 -3.07
C PRO A 407 31.21 -12.25 -2.89
N ALA A 408 30.05 -11.92 -2.30
CA ALA A 408 29.54 -10.57 -2.23
C ALA A 408 30.57 -9.56 -1.65
N GLU A 409 31.31 -9.94 -0.62
CA GLU A 409 32.33 -9.07 0.00
C GLU A 409 33.57 -8.81 -0.87
N LYS A 410 33.73 -9.53 -1.97
CA LYS A 410 34.74 -9.20 -2.99
C LYS A 410 34.37 -7.95 -3.77
N TYR A 411 33.09 -7.72 -3.99
CA TYR A 411 32.57 -6.71 -4.91
C TYR A 411 31.83 -5.57 -4.24
N VAL A 412 31.18 -5.80 -3.10
CA VAL A 412 30.29 -4.84 -2.44
C VAL A 412 30.89 -4.42 -1.10
N ASN A 413 30.78 -3.14 -0.76
CA ASN A 413 31.23 -2.66 0.52
C ASN A 413 30.32 -3.20 1.64
N LYS A 414 30.93 -3.65 2.74
CA LYS A 414 30.26 -3.99 3.98
C LYS A 414 30.51 -2.86 4.96
N ILE A 415 29.49 -2.05 5.24
CA ILE A 415 29.61 -0.82 6.03
C ILE A 415 28.99 -1.07 7.40
N PRO A 416 29.76 -0.93 8.49
CA PRO A 416 29.22 -1.03 9.85
C PRO A 416 28.15 0.05 10.09
N VAL A 417 27.07 -0.34 10.75
CA VAL A 417 25.97 0.57 11.12
C VAL A 417 25.53 0.30 12.55
N LYS A 418 24.90 1.31 13.15
CA LYS A 418 24.32 1.25 14.49
C LYS A 418 22.97 1.91 14.51
N LYS A 419 22.23 1.73 15.59
CA LYS A 419 20.95 2.40 15.82
C LYS A 419 21.06 3.91 15.53
N HIS A 420 20.07 4.45 14.83
CA HIS A 420 19.95 5.84 14.40
C HIS A 420 20.88 6.28 13.27
N ASP A 421 21.70 5.40 12.72
CA ASP A 421 22.36 5.69 11.44
C ASP A 421 21.30 5.74 10.32
N HIS A 422 21.55 6.59 9.34
CA HIS A 422 20.72 6.70 8.15
C HIS A 422 21.60 6.66 6.91
N VAL A 423 21.35 5.73 6.00
CA VAL A 423 22.07 5.56 4.74
C VAL A 423 21.13 5.77 3.57
N LEU A 424 21.57 6.57 2.59
CA LEU A 424 20.80 6.88 1.40
C LEU A 424 21.08 5.84 0.31
N ILE A 425 20.06 5.46 -0.43
CA ILE A 425 20.16 4.40 -1.45
C ILE A 425 19.47 4.87 -2.74
N PRO A 426 20.05 5.85 -3.45
CA PRO A 426 19.50 6.27 -4.73
C PRO A 426 19.55 5.10 -5.73
N ALA A 427 18.52 4.99 -6.55
CA ALA A 427 18.35 3.93 -7.55
C ALA A 427 19.63 3.73 -8.39
N GLY A 428 19.99 2.48 -8.63
CA GLY A 428 21.26 2.08 -9.25
C GLY A 428 22.40 1.78 -8.29
N THR A 429 22.20 1.91 -6.97
CA THR A 429 23.18 1.51 -5.95
C THR A 429 22.96 0.06 -5.56
N VAL A 430 23.99 -0.78 -5.67
CA VAL A 430 23.95 -2.15 -5.16
C VAL A 430 23.91 -2.12 -3.64
N HIS A 431 22.93 -2.80 -3.03
CA HIS A 431 22.74 -2.74 -1.57
C HIS A 431 21.98 -3.94 -1.01
N CYS A 432 22.04 -4.12 0.28
CA CYS A 432 21.07 -4.80 1.12
C CYS A 432 21.35 -4.58 2.61
N SER A 433 20.33 -4.73 3.46
CA SER A 433 20.54 -4.80 4.90
C SER A 433 21.22 -6.09 5.29
N GLY A 434 22.18 -6.01 6.20
CA GLY A 434 22.79 -7.15 6.87
C GLY A 434 21.88 -7.74 7.95
N LYS A 435 22.29 -8.86 8.53
CA LYS A 435 21.63 -9.48 9.68
C LYS A 435 21.73 -8.61 10.94
N ASN A 436 20.89 -8.90 11.92
CA ASN A 436 20.89 -8.30 13.25
C ASN A 436 20.55 -6.81 13.29
N THR A 437 19.74 -6.33 12.34
CA THR A 437 19.25 -4.95 12.28
C THR A 437 17.72 -4.91 12.20
N MET A 438 17.16 -3.81 12.67
CA MET A 438 15.79 -3.41 12.45
C MET A 438 15.80 -2.11 11.64
N VAL A 439 15.38 -2.19 10.41
CA VAL A 439 15.40 -1.07 9.46
C VAL A 439 14.01 -0.48 9.31
N LEU A 440 13.90 0.83 9.38
CA LEU A 440 12.81 1.60 8.80
C LEU A 440 13.26 1.99 7.38
N GLU A 441 12.71 1.32 6.38
CA GLU A 441 12.90 1.66 4.98
C GLU A 441 11.98 2.81 4.61
N ILE A 442 12.53 3.81 3.94
CA ILE A 442 11.81 4.95 3.41
C ILE A 442 12.03 4.94 1.91
N SER A 443 11.00 4.70 1.14
CA SER A 443 11.10 4.48 -0.30
C SER A 443 10.00 5.15 -1.10
N ALA A 444 10.17 5.20 -2.42
CA ALA A 444 9.43 6.04 -3.38
C ALA A 444 8.69 5.21 -4.40
N THR A 445 8.18 4.12 -4.40
CA THR A 445 7.35 3.53 -5.45
C THR A 445 6.06 2.90 -4.92
N PRO A 446 4.99 2.86 -5.70
CA PRO A 446 3.78 2.13 -5.34
C PRO A 446 3.93 0.61 -5.45
N TYR A 447 5.07 0.10 -5.96
CA TYR A 447 5.40 -1.31 -6.14
C TYR A 447 6.88 -1.56 -5.93
N ILE A 448 7.23 -2.74 -5.41
CA ILE A 448 8.62 -3.13 -5.12
C ILE A 448 9.36 -3.42 -6.44
N PHE A 449 10.10 -2.46 -7.00
CA PHE A 449 10.96 -2.66 -8.16
C PHE A 449 12.38 -3.01 -7.74
N THR A 450 12.54 -4.23 -7.23
CA THR A 450 13.80 -4.77 -6.71
C THR A 450 14.36 -5.81 -7.65
N PHE A 451 15.48 -5.51 -8.31
CA PHE A 451 16.23 -6.50 -9.09
C PHE A 451 17.24 -7.20 -8.19
N LYS A 452 16.90 -8.41 -7.78
CA LYS A 452 17.79 -9.24 -6.98
C LYS A 452 18.97 -9.71 -7.80
N LEU A 453 20.17 -9.40 -7.33
CA LEU A 453 21.44 -9.85 -7.90
C LEU A 453 21.88 -11.18 -7.30
N TRP A 454 21.65 -11.34 -5.99
CA TRP A 454 22.04 -12.52 -5.24
C TRP A 454 21.16 -12.71 -4.00
N ASP A 455 20.78 -13.93 -3.71
CA ASP A 455 19.95 -14.24 -2.53
C ASP A 455 20.59 -15.32 -1.64
N TRP A 456 21.88 -15.28 -1.49
CA TRP A 456 22.68 -16.10 -0.57
C TRP A 456 22.49 -17.62 -0.77
N GLY A 457 22.05 -18.07 -1.94
CA GLY A 457 21.76 -19.47 -2.26
C GLY A 457 20.50 -20.02 -1.57
N ARG A 458 19.62 -19.18 -1.06
CA ARG A 458 18.41 -19.58 -0.33
C ARG A 458 17.28 -20.01 -1.28
N LEU A 459 16.42 -20.90 -0.77
CA LEU A 459 15.13 -21.19 -1.38
C LEU A 459 14.06 -20.23 -0.81
N GLY A 460 13.00 -20.03 -1.56
CA GLY A 460 11.80 -19.35 -1.08
C GLY A 460 11.03 -20.19 -0.07
N MET A 461 10.05 -19.59 0.60
CA MET A 461 9.15 -20.32 1.51
C MET A 461 8.29 -21.36 0.77
N ASP A 462 8.17 -21.23 -0.54
CA ASP A 462 7.55 -22.19 -1.46
C ASP A 462 8.48 -23.38 -1.83
N GLY A 463 9.71 -23.40 -1.33
CA GLY A 463 10.73 -24.41 -1.65
C GLY A 463 11.38 -24.25 -3.03
N LEU A 464 11.04 -23.20 -3.78
CA LEU A 464 11.63 -22.91 -5.09
C LEU A 464 12.82 -21.95 -4.96
N PRO A 465 13.78 -21.96 -5.93
CA PRO A 465 14.78 -20.91 -6.02
C PRO A 465 14.11 -19.52 -6.05
N ARG A 466 14.67 -18.58 -5.27
CA ARG A 466 14.15 -17.21 -5.27
C ARG A 466 14.42 -16.53 -6.62
N PRO A 467 13.50 -15.68 -7.11
CA PRO A 467 13.72 -14.96 -8.36
C PRO A 467 15.00 -14.13 -8.31
N ILE A 468 15.83 -14.25 -9.33
CA ILE A 468 17.03 -13.44 -9.58
C ILE A 468 16.80 -12.70 -10.89
N HIS A 469 17.24 -11.45 -11.00
CA HIS A 469 16.91 -10.56 -12.12
C HIS A 469 18.18 -9.95 -12.71
N LEU A 470 19.18 -10.79 -13.07
CA LEU A 470 20.49 -10.32 -13.55
C LEU A 470 20.40 -9.51 -14.84
N ASP A 471 19.50 -9.87 -15.76
CA ASP A 471 19.33 -9.15 -17.03
C ASP A 471 18.91 -7.69 -16.83
N HIS A 472 18.06 -7.42 -15.83
CA HIS A 472 17.65 -6.09 -15.43
C HIS A 472 18.66 -5.44 -14.47
N GLY A 473 19.10 -6.19 -13.47
CA GLY A 473 19.99 -5.69 -12.42
C GLY A 473 21.32 -5.19 -12.97
N MET A 474 21.98 -5.97 -13.81
CA MET A 474 23.27 -5.60 -14.42
C MET A 474 23.19 -4.33 -15.27
N LYS A 475 22.02 -4.03 -15.86
CA LYS A 475 21.77 -2.80 -16.63
C LYS A 475 21.50 -1.60 -15.74
N SER A 476 21.01 -1.84 -14.53
CA SER A 476 20.63 -0.81 -13.56
C SER A 476 21.81 -0.35 -12.70
N ILE A 477 22.82 -1.19 -12.47
CA ILE A 477 23.99 -0.87 -11.62
C ILE A 477 24.72 0.37 -12.15
N GLN A 478 24.90 1.35 -11.26
CA GLN A 478 25.75 2.51 -11.47
C GLN A 478 27.18 2.18 -11.02
N TRP A 479 28.03 1.79 -11.96
CA TRP A 479 29.37 1.24 -11.72
C TRP A 479 30.38 2.21 -11.13
N ASN A 480 30.09 3.50 -11.14
CA ASN A 480 30.88 4.56 -10.51
C ASN A 480 30.53 4.84 -9.04
N ARG A 481 29.59 4.09 -8.48
CA ARG A 481 29.24 4.19 -7.05
C ARG A 481 30.14 3.26 -6.23
N ASP A 482 31.41 3.63 -6.23
CA ASP A 482 32.46 2.91 -5.51
C ASP A 482 32.55 3.34 -4.04
N THR A 483 33.50 2.78 -3.30
CA THR A 483 33.70 3.06 -1.88
C THR A 483 33.82 4.55 -1.59
N LYS A 484 34.62 5.28 -2.41
CA LYS A 484 34.79 6.72 -2.23
C LYS A 484 33.47 7.45 -2.44
N TRP A 485 32.75 7.15 -3.51
CA TRP A 485 31.48 7.78 -3.82
C TRP A 485 30.45 7.55 -2.70
N VAL A 486 30.40 6.31 -2.14
CA VAL A 486 29.48 5.94 -1.05
C VAL A 486 29.70 6.83 0.18
N TYR A 487 30.93 6.98 0.65
CA TYR A 487 31.22 7.83 1.81
C TYR A 487 31.06 9.33 1.52
N ASP A 488 31.34 9.78 0.31
CA ASP A 488 31.20 11.19 -0.06
C ASP A 488 29.72 11.61 -0.21
N ASN A 489 28.79 10.68 -0.52
CA ASN A 489 27.43 11.03 -0.96
C ASN A 489 26.28 10.44 -0.15
N ILE A 490 26.41 9.24 0.42
CA ILE A 490 25.25 8.50 0.93
C ILE A 490 25.40 7.94 2.35
N VAL A 491 26.58 7.98 2.94
CA VAL A 491 26.83 7.60 4.33
C VAL A 491 27.26 8.82 5.12
N GLY A 492 26.71 9.01 6.32
CA GLY A 492 27.06 10.10 7.23
C GLY A 492 26.68 11.48 6.73
N GLN A 493 25.64 11.62 5.93
CA GLN A 493 25.23 12.89 5.32
C GLN A 493 24.32 13.76 6.21
N THR A 494 24.21 13.42 7.48
CA THR A 494 23.36 14.16 8.45
C THR A 494 23.86 15.59 8.63
N ARG A 495 22.92 16.56 8.64
CA ARG A 495 23.20 17.99 8.86
C ARG A 495 22.30 18.52 9.96
N THR A 496 22.88 19.12 10.99
CA THR A 496 22.13 19.87 12.00
C THR A 496 21.56 21.15 11.37
N LEU A 497 20.26 21.33 11.47
CA LEU A 497 19.52 22.52 11.01
C LEU A 497 19.28 23.49 12.16
N GLU A 498 18.92 22.97 13.33
CA GLU A 498 18.64 23.74 14.54
C GLU A 498 19.14 22.96 15.76
N LYS A 499 19.66 23.67 16.76
CA LYS A 499 20.04 23.09 18.04
C LYS A 499 19.82 24.09 19.16
N THR A 500 18.99 23.69 20.12
CA THR A 500 18.70 24.41 21.36
C THR A 500 18.87 23.46 22.55
N GLU A 501 18.57 23.92 23.74
CA GLU A 501 18.61 23.07 24.94
C GLU A 501 17.63 21.89 24.88
N ASN A 502 16.43 22.10 24.30
CA ASN A 502 15.32 21.14 24.29
C ASN A 502 15.03 20.55 22.90
N CYS A 503 15.79 20.92 21.89
CA CYS A 503 15.51 20.54 20.52
C CYS A 503 16.81 20.43 19.69
N GLU A 504 16.95 19.33 18.96
CA GLU A 504 17.92 19.20 17.88
C GLU A 504 17.17 18.72 16.63
N VAL A 505 17.24 19.52 15.56
CA VAL A 505 16.65 19.22 14.26
C VAL A 505 17.76 18.91 13.27
N GLU A 506 17.70 17.74 12.68
CA GLU A 506 18.72 17.26 11.76
C GLU A 506 18.07 16.80 10.45
N ARG A 507 18.57 17.25 9.32
CA ARG A 507 18.30 16.62 8.03
C ARG A 507 19.15 15.38 7.93
N THR A 508 18.53 14.20 7.86
CA THR A 508 19.21 12.91 7.81
C THR A 508 19.26 12.33 6.40
N GLY A 509 18.36 12.73 5.51
CA GLY A 509 18.30 12.27 4.14
C GLY A 509 17.80 13.34 3.20
N LEU A 510 18.49 13.53 2.14
CA LEU A 510 18.11 13.98 0.81
C LEU A 510 19.34 13.86 -0.10
N HIS A 511 19.33 12.89 -0.97
CA HIS A 511 20.29 12.84 -2.06
C HIS A 511 19.75 13.67 -3.24
N SER A 512 20.62 14.27 -4.05
CA SER A 512 20.22 15.12 -5.18
C SER A 512 19.35 14.42 -6.25
N ARG A 513 19.26 13.09 -6.20
CA ARG A 513 18.43 12.28 -7.08
C ARG A 513 17.09 11.86 -6.47
N GLU A 514 16.97 11.96 -5.15
CA GLU A 514 15.77 11.58 -4.41
C GLU A 514 14.88 12.79 -4.20
N PHE A 515 13.57 12.57 -4.16
CA PHE A 515 12.61 13.62 -3.85
C PHE A 515 12.07 13.53 -2.41
N ILE A 516 12.39 12.45 -1.67
CA ILE A 516 11.99 12.30 -0.27
C ILE A 516 13.07 12.92 0.61
N ASP A 517 12.70 13.99 1.34
CA ASP A 517 13.55 14.60 2.36
C ASP A 517 13.15 14.06 3.74
N THR A 518 14.14 13.79 4.60
CA THR A 518 13.90 13.26 5.95
C THR A 518 14.55 14.15 7.00
N ILE A 519 13.72 14.54 7.98
CA ILE A 519 14.12 15.37 9.13
C ILE A 519 13.94 14.53 10.40
N ARG A 520 14.97 14.49 11.24
CA ARG A 520 14.90 13.91 12.57
C ARG A 520 14.82 15.01 13.62
N TYR A 521 13.76 14.95 14.42
CA TYR A 521 13.54 15.83 15.56
C TYR A 521 13.91 15.09 16.84
N THR A 522 14.94 15.53 17.56
CA THR A 522 15.26 15.05 18.92
C THR A 522 14.73 16.11 19.89
N LEU A 523 13.72 15.75 20.67
CA LEU A 523 12.94 16.71 21.46
C LEU A 523 12.82 16.27 22.91
N SER A 524 13.01 17.21 23.85
CA SER A 524 12.64 17.10 25.27
C SER A 524 11.54 18.10 25.68
N GLY A 525 10.97 18.82 24.71
CA GLY A 525 9.86 19.76 24.86
C GLY A 525 9.09 19.92 23.56
N PRO A 526 7.95 20.65 23.58
CA PRO A 526 7.14 20.85 22.39
C PRO A 526 7.89 21.57 21.28
N HIS A 527 7.73 21.12 20.03
CA HIS A 527 8.31 21.74 18.85
C HIS A 527 7.26 21.91 17.75
N THR A 528 7.24 23.08 17.08
CA THR A 528 6.29 23.38 16.01
C THR A 528 6.91 23.05 14.67
N VAL A 529 6.15 22.35 13.82
CA VAL A 529 6.55 21.91 12.49
C VAL A 529 5.61 22.52 11.44
N SER A 530 6.20 23.19 10.42
CA SER A 530 5.48 23.63 9.22
C SER A 530 5.53 22.51 8.16
N MET A 531 4.45 22.34 7.41
CA MET A 531 4.35 21.30 6.39
C MET A 531 4.79 21.74 5.00
N ASP A 532 4.89 23.06 4.75
CA ASP A 532 5.33 23.60 3.47
C ASP A 532 4.60 23.01 2.24
N ASP A 533 3.29 22.80 2.38
CA ASP A 533 2.39 22.25 1.35
C ASP A 533 2.81 20.84 0.84
N THR A 534 3.22 19.97 1.75
CA THR A 534 3.55 18.57 1.47
C THR A 534 3.03 17.66 2.59
N VAL A 535 2.58 16.46 2.23
CA VAL A 535 2.25 15.43 3.21
C VAL A 535 3.48 15.06 4.04
N HIS A 536 3.29 14.84 5.35
CA HIS A 536 4.32 14.30 6.23
C HIS A 536 4.01 12.86 6.62
N VAL A 537 4.99 11.98 6.45
CA VAL A 537 4.97 10.62 6.97
C VAL A 537 5.99 10.55 8.09
N MET A 538 5.58 10.14 9.28
CA MET A 538 6.42 10.18 10.46
C MET A 538 6.47 8.84 11.18
N ASN A 539 7.59 8.56 11.87
CA ASN A 539 7.75 7.40 12.73
C ASN A 539 8.47 7.80 14.02
N LEU A 540 7.95 7.35 15.17
CA LEU A 540 8.59 7.58 16.47
C LEU A 540 9.72 6.57 16.67
N VAL A 541 10.94 6.97 16.36
CA VAL A 541 12.12 6.09 16.35
C VAL A 541 12.85 6.01 17.70
N GLU A 542 12.49 6.84 18.67
CA GLU A 542 12.96 6.78 20.06
C GLU A 542 11.93 7.44 20.99
N GLY A 543 11.76 6.90 22.21
CA GLY A 543 10.77 7.35 23.19
C GLY A 543 9.54 6.46 23.21
N ARG A 544 8.74 6.56 24.28
CA ARG A 544 7.58 5.71 24.49
C ARG A 544 6.39 6.16 23.63
N SER A 545 6.08 7.44 23.67
CA SER A 545 5.04 8.05 22.86
C SER A 545 5.27 9.55 22.67
N ALA A 546 4.60 10.11 21.65
CA ALA A 546 4.53 11.54 21.41
C ALA A 546 3.10 11.91 20.97
N ARG A 547 2.70 13.14 21.25
CA ARG A 547 1.44 13.68 20.73
C ARG A 547 1.68 14.64 19.58
N ILE A 548 0.83 14.55 18.58
CA ILE A 548 0.71 15.52 17.50
C ILE A 548 -0.49 16.38 17.83
N GLU A 549 -0.26 17.68 18.02
CA GLU A 549 -1.29 18.62 18.46
C GLU A 549 -1.56 19.67 17.39
N SER A 550 -2.83 19.98 17.18
CA SER A 550 -3.27 21.08 16.33
C SER A 550 -2.87 22.43 16.93
N MET A 551 -2.49 23.38 16.07
CA MET A 551 -2.20 24.75 16.49
C MET A 551 -3.45 25.61 16.65
N ASP A 552 -4.55 25.24 16.01
CA ASP A 552 -5.82 26.00 15.98
C ASP A 552 -7.02 25.20 16.54
N GLY A 553 -6.79 23.98 17.00
CA GLY A 553 -7.84 23.10 17.54
C GLY A 553 -8.66 22.39 16.46
N SER A 554 -8.21 22.33 15.23
CA SER A 554 -8.89 21.66 14.11
C SER A 554 -9.00 20.14 14.29
N PHE A 555 -8.11 19.52 15.03
CA PHE A 555 -8.18 18.11 15.42
C PHE A 555 -7.78 17.88 16.89
N ALA A 556 -8.24 16.75 17.45
CA ALA A 556 -7.86 16.33 18.80
C ALA A 556 -6.41 15.83 18.85
N PRO A 557 -5.70 15.97 19.99
CA PRO A 557 -4.34 15.44 20.12
C PRO A 557 -4.25 13.98 19.70
N PHE A 558 -3.34 13.69 18.77
CA PHE A 558 -3.12 12.37 18.19
C PHE A 558 -1.84 11.76 18.76
N THR A 559 -1.94 10.56 19.35
CA THR A 559 -0.79 9.89 19.97
C THR A 559 -0.13 8.93 18.98
N VAL A 560 1.21 9.00 18.91
CA VAL A 560 2.06 8.07 18.15
C VAL A 560 2.96 7.35 19.13
N HIS A 561 2.99 6.02 19.09
CA HIS A 561 3.86 5.21 19.95
C HIS A 561 5.15 4.81 19.23
N TYR A 562 6.09 4.24 20.00
CA TYR A 562 7.36 3.78 19.46
C TYR A 562 7.19 2.84 18.26
N ALA A 563 7.93 3.12 17.19
CA ALA A 563 7.94 2.41 15.91
C ALA A 563 6.65 2.54 15.08
N GLU A 564 5.64 3.27 15.53
CA GLU A 564 4.43 3.51 14.76
C GLU A 564 4.65 4.56 13.67
N THR A 565 4.10 4.29 12.49
CA THR A 565 4.04 5.27 11.41
C THR A 565 2.70 6.00 11.44
N ALA A 566 2.74 7.32 11.35
CA ALA A 566 1.57 8.17 11.21
C ALA A 566 1.72 9.08 9.98
N ILE A 567 0.59 9.45 9.39
CA ILE A 567 0.52 10.38 8.27
C ILE A 567 -0.16 11.66 8.74
N VAL A 568 0.43 12.81 8.42
CA VAL A 568 -0.16 14.13 8.61
C VAL A 568 -0.47 14.71 7.24
N PRO A 569 -1.75 14.90 6.88
CA PRO A 569 -2.16 15.50 5.61
C PRO A 569 -1.65 16.94 5.45
N ALA A 570 -1.34 17.34 4.24
CA ALA A 570 -0.85 18.69 3.93
C ALA A 570 -1.82 19.80 4.38
N ALA A 571 -3.14 19.53 4.33
CA ALA A 571 -4.18 20.47 4.77
C ALA A 571 -4.07 20.87 6.25
N VAL A 572 -3.36 20.10 7.08
CA VAL A 572 -3.08 20.47 8.49
C VAL A 572 -2.21 21.73 8.58
N GLY A 573 -1.32 21.95 7.61
CA GLY A 573 -0.49 23.16 7.48
C GLY A 573 0.61 23.31 8.53
N THR A 574 0.24 23.31 9.80
CA THR A 574 1.19 23.44 10.92
C THR A 574 0.69 22.64 12.12
N TYR A 575 1.59 21.91 12.75
CA TYR A 575 1.28 21.08 13.93
C TYR A 575 2.42 21.15 14.94
N ARG A 576 2.20 20.61 16.12
CA ARG A 576 3.20 20.53 17.18
C ARG A 576 3.46 19.10 17.59
N ILE A 577 4.75 18.73 17.67
CA ILE A 577 5.19 17.46 18.27
C ILE A 577 5.44 17.71 19.76
N VAL A 578 4.81 16.93 20.62
CA VAL A 578 4.88 17.08 22.08
C VAL A 578 5.32 15.76 22.71
N PRO A 579 6.56 15.67 23.25
CA PRO A 579 7.00 14.53 24.05
C PRO A 579 6.13 14.33 25.29
N GLU A 580 6.11 13.12 25.86
CA GLU A 580 5.61 12.95 27.22
C GLU A 580 6.49 13.72 28.22
N GLU A 581 5.87 14.16 29.31
CA GLU A 581 6.56 15.01 30.31
C GLU A 581 7.80 14.27 30.90
N GLY A 582 8.96 14.91 30.79
CA GLY A 582 10.23 14.37 31.27
C GLY A 582 10.91 13.35 30.36
N GLU A 583 10.32 13.05 29.20
CA GLU A 583 10.93 12.15 28.21
C GLU A 583 11.65 12.89 27.08
N MET A 584 12.68 12.28 26.57
CA MET A 584 13.32 12.68 25.30
C MET A 584 12.89 11.70 24.21
N ILE A 585 12.44 12.24 23.09
CA ILE A 585 12.03 11.44 21.92
C ILE A 585 12.88 11.73 20.69
N LYS A 586 12.86 10.80 19.73
CA LYS A 586 13.25 11.10 18.34
C LYS A 586 12.09 10.77 17.41
N MET A 587 11.66 11.77 16.65
CA MET A 587 10.66 11.62 15.59
C MET A 587 11.34 11.80 14.24
N LEU A 588 11.20 10.82 13.36
CA LEU A 588 11.64 10.93 11.98
C LEU A 588 10.44 11.36 11.12
N VAL A 589 10.60 12.38 10.30
CA VAL A 589 9.55 12.90 9.42
C VAL A 589 10.07 12.94 7.99
N ALA A 590 9.36 12.30 7.09
CA ALA A 590 9.62 12.32 5.65
C ALA A 590 8.59 13.20 4.94
N SER A 591 9.05 13.94 3.95
CA SER A 591 8.24 14.78 3.08
C SER A 591 8.78 14.78 1.65
N VAL A 592 8.03 15.34 0.69
CA VAL A 592 8.55 15.54 -0.67
C VAL A 592 9.29 16.86 -0.73
N GLY A 593 10.60 16.80 -1.07
CA GLY A 593 11.51 17.92 -1.17
C GLY A 593 11.46 18.73 -2.49
#